data_30a6e35f591442073c814cb5ff1bc59b
#
_entry.id   30a6e35f591442073c814cb5ff1bc59b
#
_cell.length_a   1.000
_cell.length_b   1.000
_cell.length_c   1.000
_cell.angle_alpha   90.00
_cell.angle_beta   90.00
_cell.angle_gamma   90.00
#
_symmetry.space_group_name_H-M   'P 1'
#
loop_
_entity.id
_entity.type
_entity.pdbx_description
1 polymer ?
#
loop_
_entity_poly.entity_id
_entity_poly.type
_entity_poly.pdbx_seq_one_letter_code
_entity_poly.pdbx_strand_id
1 'polypeptide(L)'
;MRYMMWYSVPYVGVNSRNHQRFKGMYLTDDKTTDVLDPRFPEVREFLSGIYENALRDWKLDGLKLDFIDRFKFTGEDPAVAQNYAGRDIKSLPAAVDTLMNGISRRLRSINPDVLIEFRQAYIGPAIRQYGNMLRANDCPCDAEGNRRRVAALRM
;
A
#
# COMPACT_ATOMS: atom_id res chain seq x y z
N MET A 1 -4.22 6.82 25.04
CA MET A 1 -3.09 6.58 24.17
C MET A 1 -3.59 5.84 22.96
N ARG A 2 -3.17 6.20 21.72
CA ARG A 2 -3.59 5.53 20.48
C ARG A 2 -2.44 4.73 19.91
N TYR A 3 -2.72 3.50 19.46
CA TYR A 3 -1.73 2.58 18.89
C TYR A 3 -1.92 2.42 17.40
N MET A 4 -0.85 2.60 16.64
CA MET A 4 -0.79 2.38 15.21
C MET A 4 0.30 1.36 14.89
N MET A 5 0.06 0.48 13.92
CA MET A 5 1.05 -0.47 13.43
C MET A 5 1.52 -0.11 12.03
N TRP A 6 2.81 -0.29 11.78
CA TRP A 6 3.44 -0.07 10.50
C TRP A 6 3.41 -1.32 9.62
N TYR A 7 3.07 -1.14 8.36
CA TYR A 7 3.14 -2.18 7.36
C TYR A 7 3.83 -1.69 6.09
N SER A 8 4.70 -2.55 5.54
CA SER A 8 5.28 -2.41 4.22
C SER A 8 4.33 -3.06 3.20
N VAL A 9 3.44 -2.25 2.61
CA VAL A 9 2.26 -2.75 1.88
C VAL A 9 2.60 -3.66 0.69
N PRO A 10 3.53 -3.30 -0.23
CA PRO A 10 3.68 -4.04 -1.48
C PRO A 10 4.57 -5.28 -1.38
N TYR A 11 5.37 -5.38 -0.31
CA TYR A 11 6.47 -6.34 -0.29
C TYR A 11 6.11 -7.69 0.29
N VAL A 12 6.66 -8.73 -0.32
CA VAL A 12 6.67 -10.09 0.21
C VAL A 12 8.10 -10.64 0.19
N GLY A 13 8.57 -11.16 1.32
CA GLY A 13 9.91 -11.74 1.41
C GLY A 13 10.00 -13.07 0.68
N VAL A 14 11.05 -13.28 -0.14
CA VAL A 14 11.21 -14.47 -1.01
C VAL A 14 11.25 -15.79 -0.23
N ASN A 15 11.66 -15.77 1.02
CA ASN A 15 11.70 -16.94 1.90
C ASN A 15 10.40 -17.15 2.71
N SER A 16 9.36 -16.35 2.47
CA SER A 16 8.10 -16.46 3.19
C SER A 16 7.15 -17.48 2.55
N ARG A 17 6.23 -18.04 3.36
CA ARG A 17 5.15 -18.89 2.85
C ARG A 17 4.24 -18.12 1.88
N ASN A 18 4.06 -16.83 2.10
CA ASN A 18 3.24 -16.00 1.23
C ASN A 18 3.88 -15.82 -0.14
N HIS A 19 5.21 -15.78 -0.23
CA HIS A 19 5.88 -15.76 -1.51
C HIS A 19 5.55 -17.00 -2.34
N GLN A 20 5.59 -18.19 -1.76
CA GLN A 20 5.21 -19.40 -2.46
C GLN A 20 3.73 -19.41 -2.87
N ARG A 21 2.85 -18.91 -2.00
CA ARG A 21 1.41 -18.79 -2.26
C ARG A 21 1.10 -17.95 -3.48
N PHE A 22 1.81 -16.83 -3.67
CA PHE A 22 1.57 -15.87 -4.76
C PHE A 22 2.56 -16.02 -5.92
N LYS A 23 3.12 -17.22 -6.10
CA LYS A 23 4.06 -17.47 -7.20
C LYS A 23 3.45 -17.08 -8.56
N GLY A 24 4.19 -16.23 -9.29
CA GLY A 24 3.75 -15.68 -10.57
C GLY A 24 2.84 -14.43 -10.48
N MET A 25 2.58 -13.92 -9.28
CA MET A 25 1.76 -12.72 -9.05
C MET A 25 2.63 -11.54 -8.53
N TYR A 26 3.81 -11.35 -9.14
CA TYR A 26 4.75 -10.30 -8.75
C TYR A 26 4.94 -9.28 -9.86
N LEU A 27 5.27 -8.06 -9.45
CA LEU A 27 5.71 -6.97 -10.34
C LEU A 27 7.23 -6.95 -10.52
N THR A 28 7.96 -7.61 -9.62
CA THR A 28 9.43 -7.64 -9.59
C THR A 28 9.92 -9.07 -9.50
N ASP A 29 11.22 -9.23 -9.75
CA ASP A 29 11.97 -10.47 -9.53
C ASP A 29 13.25 -10.07 -8.80
N ASP A 30 13.20 -10.06 -7.48
CA ASP A 30 14.29 -9.63 -6.60
C ASP A 30 14.80 -10.81 -5.76
N LYS A 31 16.04 -10.69 -5.25
CA LYS A 31 16.67 -11.76 -4.46
C LYS A 31 16.19 -11.82 -3.01
N THR A 32 15.58 -10.77 -2.53
CA THR A 32 15.21 -10.62 -1.10
C THR A 32 13.73 -10.41 -0.88
N THR A 33 13.13 -9.56 -1.69
CA THR A 33 11.72 -9.19 -1.60
C THR A 33 11.13 -8.92 -2.97
N ASP A 34 9.95 -9.44 -3.22
CA ASP A 34 9.17 -9.11 -4.40
C ASP A 34 8.02 -8.17 -4.08
N VAL A 35 7.56 -7.48 -5.10
CA VAL A 35 6.37 -6.61 -5.04
C VAL A 35 5.18 -7.39 -5.58
N LEU A 36 4.17 -7.58 -4.74
CA LEU A 36 2.91 -8.22 -5.13
C LEU A 36 2.19 -7.41 -6.22
N ASP A 37 1.61 -8.10 -7.19
CA ASP A 37 0.85 -7.47 -8.27
C ASP A 37 -0.63 -7.28 -7.86
N PRO A 38 -1.09 -6.07 -7.56
CA PRO A 38 -2.45 -5.83 -7.10
C PRO A 38 -3.51 -5.97 -8.22
N ARG A 39 -3.09 -6.23 -9.44
CA ARG A 39 -4.00 -6.54 -10.55
C ARG A 39 -4.71 -7.88 -10.39
N PHE A 40 -4.13 -8.78 -9.58
CA PHE A 40 -4.80 -10.01 -9.17
C PHE A 40 -5.78 -9.75 -8.02
N PRO A 41 -7.05 -10.19 -8.14
CA PRO A 41 -8.04 -10.02 -7.07
C PRO A 41 -7.63 -10.71 -5.75
N GLU A 42 -6.96 -11.86 -5.85
CA GLU A 42 -6.46 -12.63 -4.70
C GLU A 42 -5.40 -11.85 -3.89
N VAL A 43 -4.54 -11.09 -4.57
CA VAL A 43 -3.53 -10.24 -3.92
C VAL A 43 -4.22 -9.10 -3.16
N ARG A 44 -5.20 -8.45 -3.79
CA ARG A 44 -5.95 -7.37 -3.14
C ARG A 44 -6.72 -7.87 -1.93
N GLU A 45 -7.36 -9.02 -2.04
CA GLU A 45 -8.08 -9.64 -0.93
C GLU A 45 -7.16 -10.00 0.24
N PHE A 46 -6.01 -10.61 -0.06
CA PHE A 46 -4.99 -10.96 0.92
C PHE A 46 -4.47 -9.74 1.68
N LEU A 47 -4.04 -8.70 0.96
CA LEU A 47 -3.52 -7.48 1.59
C LEU A 47 -4.60 -6.78 2.43
N SER A 48 -5.81 -6.67 1.92
CA SER A 48 -6.93 -6.07 2.66
C SER A 48 -7.25 -6.87 3.93
N GLY A 49 -7.23 -8.19 3.85
CA GLY A 49 -7.49 -9.09 4.98
C GLY A 49 -6.43 -8.97 6.09
N ILE A 50 -5.16 -8.78 5.75
CA ILE A 50 -4.09 -8.55 6.75
C ILE A 50 -4.44 -7.33 7.61
N TYR A 51 -4.78 -6.22 6.98
CA TYR A 51 -5.01 -4.95 7.70
C TYR A 51 -6.33 -4.96 8.46
N GLU A 52 -7.35 -5.59 7.89
CA GLU A 52 -8.64 -5.80 8.55
C GLU A 52 -8.48 -6.63 9.82
N ASN A 53 -7.78 -7.76 9.75
CA ASN A 53 -7.52 -8.62 10.90
C ASN A 53 -6.67 -7.91 11.95
N ALA A 54 -5.63 -7.20 11.55
CA ALA A 54 -4.79 -6.46 12.48
C ALA A 54 -5.61 -5.42 13.27
N LEU A 55 -6.48 -4.66 12.60
CA LEU A 55 -7.31 -3.67 13.27
C LEU A 55 -8.31 -4.34 14.24
N ARG A 56 -8.93 -5.45 13.82
CA ARG A 56 -9.95 -6.15 14.60
C ARG A 56 -9.35 -6.92 15.77
N ASP A 57 -8.34 -7.75 15.51
CA ASP A 57 -7.84 -8.73 16.48
C ASP A 57 -6.93 -8.05 17.52
N TRP A 58 -6.16 -7.06 17.12
CA TRP A 58 -5.25 -6.34 18.01
C TRP A 58 -5.83 -5.02 18.54
N LYS A 59 -7.07 -4.69 18.16
CA LYS A 59 -7.78 -3.48 18.60
C LYS A 59 -6.94 -2.20 18.38
N LEU A 60 -6.33 -2.10 17.23
CA LEU A 60 -5.50 -0.95 16.87
C LEU A 60 -6.37 0.28 16.60
N ASP A 61 -5.84 1.45 16.89
CA ASP A 61 -6.46 2.74 16.53
C ASP A 61 -6.16 3.16 15.10
N GLY A 62 -5.15 2.55 14.47
CA GLY A 62 -4.76 2.89 13.12
C GLY A 62 -3.61 2.08 12.56
N LEU A 63 -3.29 2.39 11.31
CA LEU A 63 -2.24 1.74 10.54
C LEU A 63 -1.41 2.78 9.79
N LYS A 64 -0.10 2.56 9.74
CA LYS A 64 0.77 3.24 8.79
C LYS A 64 1.03 2.30 7.62
N LEU A 65 0.52 2.66 6.45
CA LEU A 65 0.62 1.92 5.20
C LEU A 65 1.72 2.53 4.33
N ASP A 66 2.89 1.90 4.34
CA ASP A 66 4.10 2.44 3.72
C ASP A 66 4.37 1.84 2.34
N PHE A 67 5.18 2.54 1.55
CA PHE A 67 5.72 2.09 0.26
C PHE A 67 4.68 1.86 -0.86
N ILE A 68 3.55 2.54 -0.83
CA ILE A 68 2.53 2.41 -1.89
C ILE A 68 3.07 2.85 -3.26
N ASP A 69 4.01 3.79 -3.27
CA ASP A 69 4.73 4.25 -4.46
C ASP A 69 5.66 3.17 -5.07
N ARG A 70 5.82 2.04 -4.38
CA ARG A 70 6.60 0.89 -4.84
C ARG A 70 5.80 -0.14 -5.63
N PHE A 71 4.50 0.02 -5.75
CA PHE A 71 3.73 -0.74 -6.74
C PHE A 71 4.12 -0.33 -8.16
N LYS A 72 5.24 -0.85 -8.61
CA LYS A 72 5.81 -0.59 -9.94
C LYS A 72 6.66 -1.78 -10.38
N PHE A 73 6.82 -1.92 -11.68
CA PHE A 73 7.78 -2.84 -12.29
C PHE A 73 8.94 -2.06 -12.89
N THR A 74 10.06 -2.74 -13.12
CA THR A 74 11.24 -2.19 -13.79
C THR A 74 11.33 -2.84 -15.16
N GLY A 75 11.48 -2.03 -16.23
CA GLY A 75 11.49 -2.54 -17.61
C GLY A 75 10.08 -2.80 -18.15
N GLU A 76 9.90 -3.91 -18.84
CA GLU A 76 8.61 -4.28 -19.42
C GLU A 76 7.60 -4.72 -18.35
N ASP A 77 6.31 -4.48 -18.62
CA ASP A 77 5.25 -4.95 -17.75
C ASP A 77 5.15 -6.49 -17.80
N PRO A 78 5.38 -7.20 -16.69
CA PRO A 78 5.33 -8.66 -16.67
C PRO A 78 3.96 -9.23 -17.06
N ALA A 79 2.90 -8.44 -16.97
CA ALA A 79 1.56 -8.87 -17.38
C ALA A 79 1.41 -9.02 -18.89
N VAL A 80 2.18 -8.28 -19.69
CA VAL A 80 2.09 -8.33 -21.16
C VAL A 80 2.49 -9.71 -21.66
N ALA A 81 3.62 -10.24 -21.21
CA ALA A 81 4.10 -11.58 -21.58
C ALA A 81 3.10 -12.69 -21.18
N GLN A 82 2.28 -12.46 -20.16
CA GLN A 82 1.26 -13.38 -19.66
C GLN A 82 -0.13 -13.09 -20.22
N ASN A 83 -0.25 -12.18 -21.20
CA ASN A 83 -1.54 -11.72 -21.74
C ASN A 83 -2.55 -11.37 -20.66
N TYR A 84 -2.10 -10.74 -19.57
CA TYR A 84 -2.89 -10.35 -18.38
C TYR A 84 -3.64 -11.51 -17.70
N ALA A 85 -3.21 -12.75 -17.90
CA ALA A 85 -3.87 -13.93 -17.34
C ALA A 85 -4.05 -13.81 -15.81
N GLY A 86 -5.25 -14.11 -15.32
CA GLY A 86 -5.63 -14.03 -13.90
C GLY A 86 -5.84 -12.62 -13.33
N ARG A 87 -5.56 -11.57 -14.11
CA ARG A 87 -5.75 -10.17 -13.71
C ARG A 87 -7.11 -9.67 -14.18
N ASP A 88 -7.93 -9.21 -13.25
CA ASP A 88 -9.23 -8.60 -13.54
C ASP A 88 -9.12 -7.10 -13.86
N ILE A 89 -8.01 -6.46 -13.47
CA ILE A 89 -7.71 -5.06 -13.77
C ILE A 89 -6.39 -5.01 -14.53
N LYS A 90 -6.40 -4.52 -15.79
CA LYS A 90 -5.19 -4.44 -16.61
C LYS A 90 -4.26 -3.29 -16.19
N SER A 91 -4.82 -2.15 -15.82
CA SER A 91 -4.07 -0.96 -15.42
C SER A 91 -3.53 -1.10 -14.00
N LEU A 92 -2.21 -1.07 -13.83
CA LEU A 92 -1.58 -1.13 -12.51
C LEU A 92 -1.99 0.05 -11.60
N PRO A 93 -2.00 1.31 -12.05
CA PRO A 93 -2.50 2.42 -11.22
C PRO A 93 -3.96 2.23 -10.79
N ALA A 94 -4.84 1.74 -11.68
CA ALA A 94 -6.23 1.47 -11.33
C ALA A 94 -6.38 0.34 -10.31
N ALA A 95 -5.52 -0.69 -10.38
CA ALA A 95 -5.50 -1.77 -9.41
C ALA A 95 -5.03 -1.31 -8.03
N VAL A 96 -4.02 -0.43 -7.99
CA VAL A 96 -3.55 0.19 -6.72
C VAL A 96 -4.66 1.06 -6.12
N ASP A 97 -5.32 1.88 -6.93
CA ASP A 97 -6.46 2.69 -6.48
C ASP A 97 -7.59 1.81 -5.92
N THR A 98 -7.92 0.73 -6.62
CA THR A 98 -8.94 -0.25 -6.17
C THR A 98 -8.54 -0.89 -4.84
N LEU A 99 -7.28 -1.31 -4.69
CA LEU A 99 -6.74 -1.87 -3.45
C LEU A 99 -6.88 -0.87 -2.30
N MET A 100 -6.39 0.35 -2.48
CA MET A 100 -6.35 1.36 -1.41
C MET A 100 -7.75 1.81 -0.98
N ASN A 101 -8.66 2.01 -1.93
CA ASN A 101 -10.07 2.28 -1.64
C ASN A 101 -10.74 1.11 -0.91
N GLY A 102 -10.42 -0.12 -1.31
CA GLY A 102 -10.90 -1.34 -0.65
C GLY A 102 -10.46 -1.42 0.81
N ILE A 103 -9.15 -1.24 1.06
CA ILE A 103 -8.58 -1.20 2.42
C ILE A 103 -9.25 -0.11 3.25
N SER A 104 -9.29 1.12 2.76
CA SER A 104 -9.87 2.25 3.49
C SER A 104 -11.32 2.01 3.89
N ARG A 105 -12.15 1.49 2.98
CA ARG A 105 -13.55 1.15 3.26
C ARG A 105 -13.68 0.07 4.32
N ARG A 106 -12.89 -1.01 4.25
CA ARG A 106 -12.91 -2.10 5.24
C ARG A 106 -12.49 -1.62 6.63
N LEU A 107 -11.42 -0.85 6.71
CA LEU A 107 -10.95 -0.32 7.98
C LEU A 107 -11.97 0.62 8.63
N ARG A 108 -12.58 1.52 7.84
CA ARG A 108 -13.60 2.45 8.32
C ARG A 108 -14.92 1.77 8.69
N SER A 109 -15.23 0.61 8.11
CA SER A 109 -16.39 -0.17 8.54
C SER A 109 -16.23 -0.82 9.92
N ILE A 110 -14.98 -1.05 10.36
CA ILE A 110 -14.66 -1.57 11.69
C ILE A 110 -14.56 -0.41 12.68
N ASN A 111 -13.82 0.63 12.31
CA ASN A 111 -13.63 1.82 13.11
C ASN A 111 -13.74 3.08 12.24
N PRO A 112 -14.84 3.84 12.29
CA PRO A 112 -15.00 5.07 11.51
C PRO A 112 -13.91 6.11 11.75
N ASP A 113 -13.32 6.12 12.95
CA ASP A 113 -12.28 7.04 13.39
C ASP A 113 -10.85 6.49 13.20
N VAL A 114 -10.70 5.41 12.42
CA VAL A 114 -9.40 4.79 12.17
C VAL A 114 -8.38 5.78 11.62
N LEU A 115 -7.19 5.76 12.17
CA LEU A 115 -6.06 6.54 11.69
C LEU A 115 -5.33 5.77 10.60
N ILE A 116 -5.24 6.36 9.41
CA ILE A 116 -4.51 5.76 8.28
C ILE A 116 -3.46 6.76 7.81
N GLU A 117 -2.18 6.42 8.07
CA GLU A 117 -1.03 7.21 7.65
C GLU A 117 -0.42 6.61 6.37
N PHE A 118 -0.12 7.48 5.41
CA PHE A 118 0.68 7.14 4.24
C PHE A 118 2.00 7.87 4.24
N ARG A 119 3.04 7.15 3.80
CA ARG A 119 4.32 7.75 3.49
C ARG A 119 4.65 7.49 2.03
N GLN A 120 4.80 8.56 1.29
CA GLN A 120 5.22 8.52 -0.11
C GLN A 120 5.84 9.85 -0.54
N ALA A 121 6.54 9.83 -1.67
CA ALA A 121 7.28 10.99 -2.16
C ALA A 121 6.39 12.13 -2.68
N TYR A 122 5.13 11.86 -2.97
CA TYR A 122 4.16 12.85 -3.46
C TYR A 122 2.81 12.67 -2.78
N ILE A 123 2.02 13.73 -2.74
CA ILE A 123 0.65 13.70 -2.24
C ILE A 123 -0.24 14.36 -3.28
N GLY A 124 -1.07 13.54 -3.91
CA GLY A 124 -2.09 13.99 -4.85
C GLY A 124 -3.49 13.92 -4.23
N PRO A 125 -4.52 14.45 -4.91
CA PRO A 125 -5.91 14.40 -4.44
C PRO A 125 -6.41 12.99 -4.15
N ALA A 126 -6.01 12.01 -4.95
CA ALA A 126 -6.43 10.62 -4.81
C ALA A 126 -6.05 10.02 -3.46
N ILE A 127 -4.84 10.29 -2.96
CA ILE A 127 -4.36 9.69 -1.71
C ILE A 127 -5.15 10.16 -0.49
N ARG A 128 -5.74 11.34 -0.54
CA ARG A 128 -6.59 11.87 0.53
C ARG A 128 -7.86 11.04 0.74
N GLN A 129 -8.26 10.25 -0.26
CA GLN A 129 -9.38 9.33 -0.15
C GLN A 129 -9.02 8.10 0.70
N TYR A 130 -7.76 7.70 0.69
CA TYR A 130 -7.31 6.47 1.34
C TYR A 130 -7.00 6.64 2.82
N GLY A 131 -6.61 7.85 3.24
CA GLY A 131 -6.18 8.09 4.61
C GLY A 131 -6.39 9.51 5.10
N ASN A 132 -6.11 9.71 6.37
CA ASN A 132 -6.35 10.96 7.10
C ASN A 132 -5.08 11.51 7.79
N MET A 133 -3.96 10.79 7.69
CA MET A 133 -2.66 11.25 8.14
C MET A 133 -1.70 11.24 6.97
N LEU A 134 -1.31 12.43 6.53
CA LEU A 134 -0.43 12.63 5.39
C LEU A 134 0.94 13.09 5.87
N ARG A 135 1.96 12.34 5.53
CA ARG A 135 3.32 12.59 5.97
C ARG A 135 4.13 13.29 4.90
N ALA A 136 4.86 14.33 5.30
CA ALA A 136 5.67 15.15 4.39
C ALA A 136 7.00 14.50 3.97
N ASN A 137 7.21 13.19 4.19
CA ASN A 137 8.45 12.44 3.98
C ASN A 137 9.36 12.36 5.22
N ASP A 138 10.40 11.54 5.14
CA ASP A 138 11.42 11.42 6.18
C ASP A 138 12.40 12.59 6.09
N CYS A 139 12.25 13.56 6.97
CA CYS A 139 13.14 14.71 7.02
C CYS A 139 13.47 15.09 8.47
N PRO A 140 13.99 14.16 9.28
CA PRO A 140 14.22 14.45 10.70
C PRO A 140 15.29 15.54 10.91
N CYS A 141 16.23 15.69 9.98
CA CYS A 141 17.35 16.63 10.07
C CYS A 141 17.26 17.80 9.10
N ASP A 142 16.17 17.95 8.34
CA ASP A 142 15.95 18.99 7.34
C ASP A 142 14.70 19.81 7.68
N ALA A 143 14.87 20.80 8.54
CA ALA A 143 13.76 21.66 8.97
C ALA A 143 13.16 22.48 7.82
N GLU A 144 13.95 22.92 6.87
CA GLU A 144 13.48 23.68 5.71
C GLU A 144 12.70 22.80 4.74
N GLY A 145 13.23 21.62 4.41
CA GLY A 145 12.54 20.63 3.60
C GLY A 145 11.21 20.19 4.23
N ASN A 146 11.18 19.98 5.53
CA ASN A 146 9.95 19.70 6.25
C ASN A 146 8.91 20.82 6.14
N ARG A 147 9.34 22.07 6.34
CA ARG A 147 8.46 23.23 6.24
C ARG A 147 7.86 23.36 4.84
N ARG A 148 8.67 23.23 3.79
CA ARG A 148 8.20 23.30 2.39
C ARG A 148 7.19 22.20 2.08
N ARG A 149 7.45 20.96 2.49
CA ARG A 149 6.58 19.83 2.23
C ARG A 149 5.27 19.90 3.01
N VAL A 150 5.33 20.30 4.28
CA VAL A 150 4.11 20.53 5.07
C VAL A 150 3.27 21.66 4.49
N ALA A 151 3.90 22.72 3.99
CA ALA A 151 3.19 23.80 3.29
C ALA A 151 2.50 23.30 2.02
N ALA A 152 3.18 22.45 1.21
CA ALA A 152 2.61 21.84 0.02
C ALA A 152 1.43 20.89 0.31
N LEU A 153 1.36 20.30 1.51
CA LEU A 153 0.25 19.44 1.94
C LEU A 153 -1.04 20.21 2.26
N ARG A 154 -0.93 21.51 2.51
CA ARG A 154 -2.05 22.37 2.90
C ARG A 154 -2.81 22.96 1.70
N MET A 155 -2.23 22.84 0.49
CA MET A 155 -2.88 23.24 -0.76
C MET A 155 -3.75 22.09 -1.29
#